data_7ceadb20551531ea11e9f66de3337b1e
#
_entry.id   7ceadb20551531ea11e9f66de3337b1e
#
_cell.length_a   1.000
_cell.length_b   1.000
_cell.length_c   1.000
_cell.angle_alpha   90.00
_cell.angle_beta   90.00
_cell.angle_gamma   90.00
#
_symmetry.space_group_name_H-M   'P 1'
#
loop_
_entity.id
_entity.type
_entity.pdbx_description
1 polymer ?
#
loop_
_entity_poly.entity_id
_entity_poly.type
_entity_poly.pdbx_seq_one_letter_code
_entity_poly.pdbx_strand_id
1 'polypeptide(L)'
;MMDIAEKFQKLGVVPVVVLEDTKDAVPLAKALVEGGLPCAEVTFRTEAAEESIRLMTEQFPEMLVGAGTVLTREQVDAAVAAGAKFIVSPGFDPEIVDYCLEKEIPVFPGCITPSEVAQAVKRGLKVVKFFPAEPAGGVSMIKAMAAPYVGIKFMPTGGINAKNLEDYLSFDKIICCGGSWMGKGELVNNGEFDKIRELTAEARKLVDSIRK
;
A
#
# COMPACT_ATOMS: atom_id res chain seq x y z
N MET A 1 3.35 -15.37 13.89
CA MET A 1 2.78 -14.02 13.58
C MET A 1 2.38 -14.05 12.09
N MET A 2 1.20 -13.52 11.73
CA MET A 2 0.73 -13.53 10.32
C MET A 2 1.64 -12.64 9.48
N ASP A 3 2.06 -13.12 8.29
CA ASP A 3 2.86 -12.36 7.33
C ASP A 3 2.09 -11.12 6.83
N ILE A 4 2.81 -10.04 6.48
CA ILE A 4 2.19 -8.78 5.99
C ILE A 4 1.41 -9.02 4.69
N ALA A 5 1.91 -9.86 3.79
CA ALA A 5 1.20 -10.25 2.58
C ALA A 5 -0.15 -10.92 2.88
N GLU A 6 -0.23 -11.76 3.91
CA GLU A 6 -1.48 -12.36 4.36
C GLU A 6 -2.45 -11.33 4.94
N LYS A 7 -1.93 -10.33 5.68
CA LYS A 7 -2.75 -9.21 6.18
C LYS A 7 -3.29 -8.39 5.01
N PHE A 8 -2.46 -8.05 4.03
CA PHE A 8 -2.90 -7.37 2.81
C PHE A 8 -3.98 -8.15 2.06
N GLN A 9 -3.80 -9.46 1.93
CA GLN A 9 -4.79 -10.31 1.28
C GLN A 9 -6.14 -10.27 2.01
N LYS A 10 -6.16 -10.24 3.33
CA LYS A 10 -7.40 -10.12 4.12
C LYS A 10 -8.04 -8.74 4.00
N LEU A 11 -7.23 -7.69 4.00
CA LEU A 11 -7.72 -6.32 3.86
C LEU A 11 -8.28 -6.02 2.46
N GLY A 12 -7.66 -6.59 1.41
CA GLY A 12 -8.03 -6.40 0.01
C GLY A 12 -7.73 -5.02 -0.54
N VAL A 13 -7.77 -3.98 0.28
CA VAL A 13 -7.39 -2.60 -0.07
C VAL A 13 -6.44 -2.05 0.99
N VAL A 14 -5.37 -1.40 0.52
CA VAL A 14 -4.43 -0.63 1.34
C VAL A 14 -4.64 0.84 1.02
N PRO A 15 -5.17 1.66 1.95
CA PRO A 15 -5.28 3.10 1.77
C PRO A 15 -3.91 3.73 1.56
N VAL A 16 -3.73 4.41 0.42
CA VAL A 16 -2.52 5.18 0.09
C VAL A 16 -2.81 6.65 0.33
N VAL A 17 -2.09 7.23 1.29
CA VAL A 17 -2.40 8.57 1.80
C VAL A 17 -1.22 9.51 1.69
N VAL A 18 -1.54 10.78 1.48
CA VAL A 18 -0.59 11.90 1.55
C VAL A 18 -1.05 12.80 2.69
N LEU A 19 -0.16 13.10 3.62
CA LEU A 19 -0.41 14.00 4.74
C LEU A 19 0.50 15.21 4.59
N GLU A 20 -0.07 16.39 4.54
CA GLU A 20 0.65 17.66 4.47
C GLU A 20 0.91 18.25 5.87
N ASP A 21 0.03 17.90 6.83
CA ASP A 21 0.11 18.35 8.22
C ASP A 21 -0.03 17.13 9.16
N THR A 22 0.83 17.04 10.14
CA THR A 22 0.86 15.92 11.12
C THR A 22 -0.38 15.90 12.02
N LYS A 23 -1.07 17.05 12.21
CA LYS A 23 -2.32 17.13 12.99
C LYS A 23 -3.43 16.22 12.43
N ASP A 24 -3.38 15.91 11.12
CA ASP A 24 -4.37 15.11 10.42
C ASP A 24 -4.11 13.59 10.54
N ALA A 25 -2.93 13.19 11.03
CA ALA A 25 -2.53 11.78 11.11
C ALA A 25 -3.45 10.95 12.00
N VAL A 26 -3.68 11.39 13.23
CA VAL A 26 -4.52 10.70 14.22
C VAL A 26 -5.99 10.65 13.80
N PRO A 27 -6.64 11.76 13.38
CA PRO A 27 -8.00 11.73 12.85
C PRO A 27 -8.16 10.82 11.63
N LEU A 28 -7.21 10.83 10.70
CA LEU A 28 -7.21 9.96 9.53
C LEU A 28 -7.11 8.47 9.95
N ALA A 29 -6.16 8.12 10.81
CA ALA A 29 -6.01 6.76 11.31
C ALA A 29 -7.30 6.26 11.96
N LYS A 30 -7.93 7.09 12.81
CA LYS A 30 -9.21 6.77 13.43
C LYS A 30 -10.29 6.47 12.39
N ALA A 31 -10.41 7.32 11.37
CA ALA A 31 -11.41 7.14 10.31
C ALA A 31 -11.19 5.85 9.52
N LEU A 32 -9.95 5.49 9.21
CA LEU A 32 -9.60 4.24 8.52
C LEU A 32 -9.88 3.00 9.38
N VAL A 33 -9.53 3.04 10.67
CA VAL A 33 -9.79 1.94 11.62
C VAL A 33 -11.29 1.73 11.81
N GLU A 34 -12.04 2.79 12.11
CA GLU A 34 -13.49 2.72 12.28
C GLU A 34 -14.24 2.33 10.99
N GLY A 35 -13.68 2.67 9.83
CA GLY A 35 -14.16 2.23 8.52
C GLY A 35 -13.83 0.78 8.18
N GLY A 36 -13.07 0.06 9.02
CA GLY A 36 -12.76 -1.36 8.84
C GLY A 36 -11.55 -1.67 7.96
N LEU A 37 -10.72 -0.68 7.65
CA LEU A 37 -9.41 -0.85 7.00
C LEU A 37 -8.30 -0.32 7.91
N PRO A 38 -7.90 -1.06 8.97
CA PRO A 38 -6.84 -0.65 9.90
C PRO A 38 -5.44 -0.77 9.25
N CYS A 39 -5.23 -0.02 8.19
CA CYS A 39 -4.01 -0.01 7.40
C CYS A 39 -3.82 1.34 6.72
N ALA A 40 -2.56 1.77 6.51
CA ALA A 40 -2.22 2.90 5.65
C ALA A 40 -0.82 2.76 5.06
N GLU A 41 -0.65 3.09 3.79
CA GLU A 41 0.61 3.42 3.12
C GLU A 41 0.76 4.95 3.15
N VAL A 42 1.51 5.48 4.12
CA VAL A 42 1.81 6.93 4.22
C VAL A 42 2.97 7.25 3.31
N THR A 43 2.76 8.14 2.34
CA THR A 43 3.77 8.40 1.31
C THR A 43 4.79 9.46 1.74
N PHE A 44 6.08 9.19 1.53
CA PHE A 44 7.20 10.14 1.75
C PHE A 44 7.27 11.20 0.65
N ARG A 45 6.13 11.85 0.38
CA ARG A 45 6.01 12.99 -0.56
C ARG A 45 6.01 14.33 0.14
N THR A 46 5.91 14.34 1.47
CA THR A 46 5.85 15.52 2.32
C THR A 46 6.77 15.34 3.52
N GLU A 47 7.14 16.44 4.16
CA GLU A 47 7.91 16.42 5.40
C GLU A 47 7.12 15.85 6.59
N ALA A 48 5.80 15.87 6.51
CA ALA A 48 4.92 15.34 7.55
C ALA A 48 4.87 13.80 7.63
N ALA A 49 5.42 13.08 6.64
CA ALA A 49 5.23 11.64 6.50
C ALA A 49 5.78 10.86 7.70
N GLU A 50 7.02 11.09 8.12
CA GLU A 50 7.68 10.38 9.22
C GLU A 50 6.90 10.55 10.52
N GLU A 51 6.63 11.80 10.91
CA GLU A 51 5.91 12.11 12.14
C GLU A 51 4.47 11.57 12.11
N SER A 52 3.82 11.60 10.95
CA SER A 52 2.49 11.03 10.78
C SER A 52 2.48 9.51 11.01
N ILE A 53 3.48 8.77 10.50
CA ILE A 53 3.64 7.34 10.75
C ILE A 53 3.80 7.11 12.26
N ARG A 54 4.67 7.88 12.93
CA ARG A 54 4.90 7.75 14.37
C ARG A 54 3.60 7.95 15.16
N LEU A 55 2.87 9.02 14.90
CA LEU A 55 1.60 9.30 15.57
C LEU A 55 0.56 8.20 15.34
N MET A 56 0.43 7.71 14.11
CA MET A 56 -0.51 6.62 13.81
C MET A 56 -0.14 5.34 14.53
N THR A 57 1.14 4.96 14.55
CA THR A 57 1.59 3.70 15.18
C THR A 57 1.53 3.74 16.71
N GLU A 58 1.76 4.91 17.31
CA GLU A 58 1.63 5.10 18.77
C GLU A 58 0.18 5.08 19.23
N GLN A 59 -0.72 5.76 18.51
CA GLN A 59 -2.13 5.88 18.90
C GLN A 59 -2.99 4.68 18.50
N PHE A 60 -2.60 3.95 17.45
CA PHE A 60 -3.31 2.78 16.93
C PHE A 60 -2.34 1.62 16.71
N PRO A 61 -1.84 0.97 17.78
CA PRO A 61 -0.80 -0.07 17.70
C PRO A 61 -1.25 -1.31 16.91
N GLU A 62 -2.55 -1.54 16.76
CA GLU A 62 -3.12 -2.61 15.95
C GLU A 62 -3.13 -2.29 14.44
N MET A 63 -2.98 -1.01 14.06
CA MET A 63 -3.01 -0.57 12.68
C MET A 63 -1.74 -0.99 11.94
N LEU A 64 -1.89 -1.50 10.73
CA LEU A 64 -0.78 -1.82 9.84
C LEU A 64 -0.34 -0.57 9.07
N VAL A 65 0.57 0.20 9.62
CA VAL A 65 1.11 1.41 8.99
C VAL A 65 2.43 1.09 8.29
N GLY A 66 2.61 1.55 7.07
CA GLY A 66 3.85 1.47 6.31
C GLY A 66 4.14 2.76 5.56
N ALA A 67 5.35 2.82 5.01
CA ALA A 67 5.83 3.96 4.25
C ALA A 67 5.79 3.68 2.74
N GLY A 68 5.20 4.60 1.98
CA GLY A 68 5.20 4.58 0.52
C GLY A 68 6.07 5.67 -0.08
N THR A 69 6.38 5.53 -1.38
CA THR A 69 7.25 6.47 -2.11
C THR A 69 8.61 6.63 -1.44
N VAL A 70 9.15 5.54 -0.89
CA VAL A 70 10.48 5.51 -0.28
C VAL A 70 11.52 5.37 -1.37
N LEU A 71 12.48 6.30 -1.44
CA LEU A 71 13.44 6.45 -2.53
C LEU A 71 14.90 6.42 -2.05
N THR A 72 15.15 6.47 -0.73
CA THR A 72 16.50 6.46 -0.17
C THR A 72 16.58 5.58 1.07
N ARG A 73 17.80 5.16 1.45
CA ARG A 73 18.04 4.39 2.69
C ARG A 73 17.68 5.18 3.94
N GLU A 74 17.94 6.49 3.93
CA GLU A 74 17.61 7.39 5.03
C GLU A 74 16.10 7.42 5.25
N GLN A 75 15.30 7.42 4.17
CA GLN A 75 13.85 7.32 4.28
C GLN A 75 13.38 5.96 4.81
N VAL A 76 14.08 4.86 4.46
CA VAL A 76 13.80 3.54 5.06
C VAL A 76 14.05 3.59 6.56
N ASP A 77 15.21 4.10 7.00
CA ASP A 77 15.56 4.20 8.41
C ASP A 77 14.59 5.10 9.19
N ALA A 78 14.24 6.26 8.65
CA ALA A 78 13.27 7.18 9.23
C ALA A 78 11.88 6.52 9.38
N ALA A 79 11.41 5.85 8.33
CA ALA A 79 10.12 5.15 8.35
C ALA A 79 10.08 4.05 9.42
N VAL A 80 11.13 3.23 9.51
CA VAL A 80 11.23 2.15 10.50
C VAL A 80 11.33 2.70 11.91
N ALA A 81 12.14 3.74 12.14
CA ALA A 81 12.23 4.42 13.42
C ALA A 81 10.89 5.02 13.88
N ALA A 82 10.08 5.51 12.93
CA ALA A 82 8.72 5.98 13.18
C ALA A 82 7.70 4.84 13.41
N GLY A 83 8.11 3.57 13.25
CA GLY A 83 7.26 2.41 13.53
C GLY A 83 6.61 1.76 12.29
N ALA A 84 6.99 2.16 11.07
CA ALA A 84 6.50 1.54 9.85
C ALA A 84 6.78 0.02 9.84
N LYS A 85 5.79 -0.77 9.40
CA LYS A 85 5.86 -2.23 9.36
C LYS A 85 6.21 -2.77 7.98
N PHE A 86 6.16 -1.95 6.96
CA PHE A 86 6.51 -2.29 5.58
C PHE A 86 6.93 -1.04 4.80
N ILE A 87 7.71 -1.28 3.74
CA ILE A 87 8.21 -0.26 2.82
C ILE A 87 7.63 -0.53 1.43
N VAL A 88 7.24 0.54 0.73
CA VAL A 88 6.77 0.50 -0.64
C VAL A 88 7.51 1.56 -1.46
N SER A 89 8.05 1.17 -2.61
CA SER A 89 8.68 2.10 -3.56
C SER A 89 7.89 2.17 -4.88
N PRO A 90 7.95 3.29 -5.61
CA PRO A 90 7.22 3.44 -6.87
C PRO A 90 7.82 2.60 -8.00
N GLY A 91 9.11 2.31 -7.95
CA GLY A 91 9.86 1.50 -8.90
C GLY A 91 10.75 0.48 -8.20
N PHE A 92 11.43 -0.36 -9.01
CA PHE A 92 12.38 -1.33 -8.51
C PHE A 92 13.78 -0.69 -8.41
N ASP A 93 14.19 -0.35 -7.21
CA ASP A 93 15.54 0.09 -6.92
C ASP A 93 16.29 -1.03 -6.17
N PRO A 94 17.34 -1.63 -6.79
CA PRO A 94 18.11 -2.70 -6.16
C PRO A 94 18.73 -2.30 -4.82
N GLU A 95 19.18 -1.06 -4.69
CA GLU A 95 19.82 -0.57 -3.47
C GLU A 95 18.83 -0.54 -2.30
N ILE A 96 17.62 -0.02 -2.52
CA ILE A 96 16.59 0.05 -1.51
C ILE A 96 16.07 -1.35 -1.16
N VAL A 97 15.86 -2.18 -2.19
CA VAL A 97 15.35 -3.55 -1.97
C VAL A 97 16.36 -4.37 -1.18
N ASP A 98 17.63 -4.36 -1.58
CA ASP A 98 18.69 -5.13 -0.91
C ASP A 98 18.87 -4.63 0.54
N TYR A 99 18.85 -3.32 0.76
CA TYR A 99 18.91 -2.72 2.10
C TYR A 99 17.77 -3.16 3.01
N CYS A 100 16.53 -3.15 2.51
CA CYS A 100 15.39 -3.64 3.26
C CYS A 100 15.51 -5.14 3.60
N LEU A 101 15.96 -5.95 2.64
CA LEU A 101 16.16 -7.40 2.84
C LEU A 101 17.24 -7.70 3.88
N GLU A 102 18.38 -6.99 3.84
CA GLU A 102 19.45 -7.11 4.84
C GLU A 102 18.97 -6.79 6.27
N LYS A 103 18.02 -5.86 6.39
CA LYS A 103 17.43 -5.46 7.67
C LYS A 103 16.15 -6.25 8.02
N GLU A 104 15.79 -7.24 7.25
CA GLU A 104 14.57 -8.04 7.41
C GLU A 104 13.29 -7.19 7.43
N ILE A 105 13.28 -6.06 6.70
CA ILE A 105 12.14 -5.16 6.55
C ILE A 105 11.31 -5.61 5.34
N PRO A 106 10.00 -5.87 5.50
CA PRO A 106 9.11 -6.19 4.39
C PRO A 106 9.08 -5.07 3.37
N VAL A 107 9.40 -5.38 2.09
CA VAL A 107 9.46 -4.41 1.00
C VAL A 107 8.65 -4.86 -0.21
N PHE A 108 7.91 -3.92 -0.80
CA PHE A 108 7.04 -4.11 -1.97
C PHE A 108 7.44 -3.11 -3.07
N PRO A 109 8.48 -3.44 -3.87
CA PRO A 109 8.96 -2.54 -4.92
C PRO A 109 8.02 -2.50 -6.11
N GLY A 110 7.94 -1.33 -6.76
CA GLY A 110 7.21 -1.17 -8.02
C GLY A 110 7.87 -1.94 -9.16
N CYS A 111 7.10 -2.75 -9.88
CA CYS A 111 7.55 -3.50 -11.04
C CYS A 111 6.49 -3.39 -12.14
N ILE A 112 6.85 -2.82 -13.27
CA ILE A 112 5.96 -2.62 -14.42
C ILE A 112 6.43 -3.41 -15.66
N THR A 113 7.66 -3.91 -15.62
CA THR A 113 8.27 -4.69 -16.70
C THR A 113 8.67 -6.10 -16.23
N PRO A 114 8.75 -7.07 -17.17
CA PRO A 114 9.26 -8.40 -16.87
C PRO A 114 10.68 -8.39 -16.26
N SER A 115 11.54 -7.46 -16.68
CA SER A 115 12.91 -7.35 -16.17
C SER A 115 12.94 -6.97 -14.68
N GLU A 116 12.08 -6.07 -14.24
CA GLU A 116 11.95 -5.68 -12.83
C GLU A 116 11.39 -6.83 -11.99
N VAL A 117 10.36 -7.53 -12.49
CA VAL A 117 9.83 -8.73 -11.82
C VAL A 117 10.89 -9.81 -11.70
N ALA A 118 11.72 -10.03 -12.74
CA ALA A 118 12.84 -10.97 -12.67
C ALA A 118 13.86 -10.58 -11.58
N GLN A 119 14.14 -9.29 -11.39
CA GLN A 119 14.99 -8.82 -10.30
C GLN A 119 14.37 -9.10 -8.91
N ALA A 120 13.07 -8.91 -8.77
CA ALA A 120 12.34 -9.24 -7.55
C ALA A 120 12.40 -10.76 -7.24
N VAL A 121 12.18 -11.60 -8.25
CA VAL A 121 12.27 -13.07 -8.13
C VAL A 121 13.67 -13.51 -7.68
N LYS A 122 14.74 -12.96 -8.28
CA LYS A 122 16.13 -13.28 -7.90
C LYS A 122 16.42 -12.99 -6.42
N ARG A 123 15.74 -12.02 -5.82
CA ARG A 123 15.86 -11.63 -4.40
C ARG A 123 14.88 -12.36 -3.48
N GLY A 124 14.12 -13.31 -4.02
CA GLY A 124 13.17 -14.11 -3.23
C GLY A 124 11.86 -13.42 -2.88
N LEU A 125 11.61 -12.21 -3.42
CA LEU A 125 10.35 -11.51 -3.21
C LEU A 125 9.18 -12.34 -3.80
N LYS A 126 8.06 -12.31 -3.12
CA LYS A 126 6.83 -13.03 -3.50
C LYS A 126 5.71 -12.08 -3.93
N VAL A 127 5.82 -10.82 -3.55
CA VAL A 127 4.83 -9.77 -3.86
C VAL A 127 5.56 -8.55 -4.37
N VAL A 128 5.05 -7.95 -5.44
CA VAL A 128 5.53 -6.69 -6.00
C VAL A 128 4.37 -5.72 -6.18
N LYS A 129 4.65 -4.42 -6.04
CA LYS A 129 3.71 -3.38 -6.44
C LYS A 129 3.68 -3.28 -7.96
N PHE A 130 2.50 -3.06 -8.54
CA PHE A 130 2.35 -2.74 -9.96
C PHE A 130 1.83 -1.29 -10.07
N PHE A 131 2.67 -0.39 -10.55
CA PHE A 131 2.39 1.06 -10.54
C PHE A 131 3.03 1.77 -11.75
N PRO A 132 2.30 2.72 -12.38
CA PRO A 132 0.89 3.09 -12.17
C PRO A 132 -0.05 2.10 -12.88
N ALA A 133 -1.01 1.49 -12.15
CA ALA A 133 -1.74 0.31 -12.64
C ALA A 133 -2.59 0.58 -13.89
N GLU A 134 -3.55 1.50 -13.84
CA GLU A 134 -4.44 1.78 -14.99
C GLU A 134 -3.67 2.31 -16.22
N PRO A 135 -2.78 3.33 -16.08
CA PRO A 135 -2.00 3.80 -17.23
C PRO A 135 -1.09 2.75 -17.85
N ALA A 136 -0.69 1.74 -17.08
CA ALA A 136 0.21 0.67 -17.52
C ALA A 136 -0.52 -0.54 -18.13
N GLY A 137 -1.83 -0.46 -18.35
CA GLY A 137 -2.62 -1.52 -18.97
C GLY A 137 -3.42 -2.38 -18.00
N GLY A 138 -3.48 -2.01 -16.73
CA GLY A 138 -4.39 -2.57 -15.73
C GLY A 138 -4.27 -4.07 -15.54
N VAL A 139 -5.40 -4.71 -15.27
CA VAL A 139 -5.49 -6.17 -15.02
C VAL A 139 -4.97 -6.99 -16.21
N SER A 140 -5.16 -6.52 -17.44
CA SER A 140 -4.69 -7.22 -18.64
C SER A 140 -3.16 -7.36 -18.65
N MET A 141 -2.44 -6.27 -18.34
CA MET A 141 -0.99 -6.29 -18.26
C MET A 141 -0.50 -7.16 -17.09
N ILE A 142 -1.15 -7.09 -15.94
CA ILE A 142 -0.82 -7.93 -14.77
C ILE A 142 -0.98 -9.41 -15.12
N LYS A 143 -2.05 -9.80 -15.79
CA LYS A 143 -2.27 -11.19 -16.26
C LYS A 143 -1.16 -11.67 -17.19
N ALA A 144 -0.76 -10.84 -18.14
CA ALA A 144 0.33 -11.15 -19.07
C ALA A 144 1.67 -11.32 -18.34
N MET A 145 1.96 -10.44 -17.37
CA MET A 145 3.16 -10.53 -16.54
C MET A 145 3.15 -11.71 -15.57
N ALA A 146 2.00 -12.05 -15.00
CA ALA A 146 1.87 -13.16 -14.06
C ALA A 146 2.09 -14.53 -14.72
N ALA A 147 1.83 -14.66 -16.00
CA ALA A 147 1.95 -15.93 -16.72
C ALA A 147 3.34 -16.58 -16.62
N PRO A 148 4.46 -15.89 -16.92
CA PRO A 148 5.80 -16.44 -16.75
C PRO A 148 6.30 -16.46 -15.30
N TYR A 149 5.72 -15.67 -14.39
CA TYR A 149 6.17 -15.52 -13.00
C TYR A 149 5.18 -16.15 -12.01
N VAL A 150 5.00 -17.46 -12.10
CA VAL A 150 3.97 -18.23 -11.36
C VAL A 150 4.01 -17.99 -9.84
N GLY A 151 5.19 -17.77 -9.26
CA GLY A 151 5.39 -17.55 -7.82
C GLY A 151 5.17 -16.12 -7.33
N ILE A 152 4.91 -15.17 -8.25
CA ILE A 152 4.74 -13.75 -7.90
C ILE A 152 3.25 -13.42 -7.78
N LYS A 153 2.96 -12.59 -6.79
CA LYS A 153 1.67 -11.90 -6.62
C LYS A 153 1.86 -10.39 -6.73
N PHE A 154 0.77 -9.68 -6.98
CA PHE A 154 0.80 -8.25 -7.29
C PHE A 154 -0.05 -7.44 -6.31
N MET A 155 0.40 -6.21 -6.06
CA MET A 155 -0.30 -5.15 -5.36
C MET A 155 -0.44 -3.94 -6.31
N PRO A 156 -1.42 -3.94 -7.22
CA PRO A 156 -1.62 -2.84 -8.14
C PRO A 156 -2.04 -1.56 -7.41
N THR A 157 -1.51 -0.43 -7.87
CA THR A 157 -1.78 0.91 -7.34
C THR A 157 -1.80 1.93 -8.48
N GLY A 158 -2.73 2.88 -8.42
CA GLY A 158 -2.83 3.96 -9.41
C GLY A 158 -4.00 3.80 -10.37
N GLY A 159 -4.99 4.69 -10.24
CA GLY A 159 -6.23 4.68 -11.03
C GLY A 159 -7.30 3.72 -10.51
N ILE A 160 -7.03 2.97 -9.44
CA ILE A 160 -7.99 2.04 -8.86
C ILE A 160 -8.96 2.78 -7.94
N ASN A 161 -10.21 2.40 -8.00
CA ASN A 161 -11.31 2.97 -7.23
C ASN A 161 -12.47 1.95 -7.09
N ALA A 162 -13.56 2.33 -6.43
CA ALA A 162 -14.69 1.43 -6.19
C ALA A 162 -15.34 0.84 -7.46
N LYS A 163 -15.19 1.48 -8.63
CA LYS A 163 -15.83 1.02 -9.88
C LYS A 163 -15.07 -0.10 -10.58
N ASN A 164 -13.73 -0.13 -10.41
CA ASN A 164 -12.87 -1.14 -11.06
C ASN A 164 -12.20 -2.10 -10.08
N LEU A 165 -12.44 -1.97 -8.78
CA LEU A 165 -11.82 -2.80 -7.75
C LEU A 165 -12.10 -4.30 -7.95
N GLU A 166 -13.34 -4.65 -8.37
CA GLU A 166 -13.74 -6.03 -8.60
C GLU A 166 -12.93 -6.70 -9.71
N ASP A 167 -12.64 -5.98 -10.81
CA ASP A 167 -11.84 -6.51 -11.91
C ASP A 167 -10.44 -6.93 -11.45
N TYR A 168 -9.87 -6.17 -10.52
CA TYR A 168 -8.56 -6.47 -9.93
C TYR A 168 -8.64 -7.61 -8.92
N LEU A 169 -9.50 -7.52 -7.92
CA LEU A 169 -9.54 -8.48 -6.81
C LEU A 169 -10.07 -9.86 -7.20
N SER A 170 -10.75 -9.98 -8.35
CA SER A 170 -11.19 -11.26 -8.93
C SER A 170 -10.02 -12.07 -9.51
N PHE A 171 -8.85 -11.50 -9.72
CA PHE A 171 -7.68 -12.23 -10.16
C PHE A 171 -6.83 -12.71 -8.98
N ASP A 172 -6.66 -14.02 -8.85
CA ASP A 172 -6.02 -14.70 -7.71
C ASP A 172 -4.56 -14.32 -7.45
N LYS A 173 -3.86 -13.74 -8.46
CA LYS A 173 -2.51 -13.21 -8.32
C LYS A 173 -2.47 -11.80 -7.74
N ILE A 174 -3.60 -11.14 -7.52
CA ILE A 174 -3.68 -9.84 -6.87
C ILE A 174 -4.08 -10.02 -5.40
N ILE A 175 -3.15 -9.72 -4.48
CA ILE A 175 -3.42 -9.88 -3.05
C ILE A 175 -4.22 -8.73 -2.44
N CYS A 176 -3.98 -7.52 -2.92
CA CYS A 176 -4.70 -6.31 -2.50
C CYS A 176 -4.49 -5.22 -3.56
N CYS A 177 -5.23 -4.15 -3.46
CA CYS A 177 -5.07 -2.95 -4.28
C CYS A 177 -4.68 -1.76 -3.41
N GLY A 178 -3.68 -0.98 -3.83
CA GLY A 178 -3.43 0.33 -3.25
C GLY A 178 -4.46 1.34 -3.78
N GLY A 179 -5.17 2.01 -2.89
CA GLY A 179 -6.21 2.94 -3.27
C GLY A 179 -6.18 4.24 -2.48
N SER A 180 -6.38 5.37 -3.16
CA SER A 180 -6.40 6.69 -2.51
C SER A 180 -7.79 7.34 -2.47
N TRP A 181 -8.81 6.69 -3.05
CA TRP A 181 -10.13 7.33 -3.20
C TRP A 181 -10.87 7.57 -1.89
N MET A 182 -10.63 6.75 -0.84
CA MET A 182 -11.22 6.93 0.49
C MET A 182 -10.50 7.99 1.34
N GLY A 183 -9.20 8.21 1.10
CA GLY A 183 -8.37 9.15 1.85
C GLY A 183 -7.69 10.18 0.92
N LYS A 184 -8.45 10.78 -0.01
CA LYS A 184 -7.93 11.84 -0.88
C LYS A 184 -7.40 13.01 -0.05
N GLY A 185 -6.27 13.60 -0.44
CA GLY A 185 -5.67 14.74 0.25
C GLY A 185 -6.65 15.90 0.46
N GLU A 186 -7.55 16.16 -0.51
CA GLU A 186 -8.59 17.18 -0.37
C GLU A 186 -9.51 16.92 0.85
N LEU A 187 -9.95 15.67 1.04
CA LEU A 187 -10.79 15.31 2.19
C LEU A 187 -10.03 15.45 3.52
N VAL A 188 -8.76 15.03 3.51
CA VAL A 188 -7.88 15.14 4.68
C VAL A 188 -7.66 16.60 5.06
N ASN A 189 -7.24 17.43 4.10
CA ASN A 189 -6.95 18.84 4.31
C ASN A 189 -8.18 19.66 4.74
N ASN A 190 -9.38 19.22 4.33
CA ASN A 190 -10.66 19.83 4.75
C ASN A 190 -11.19 19.27 6.08
N GLY A 191 -10.52 18.29 6.69
CA GLY A 191 -10.98 17.66 7.94
C GLY A 191 -12.23 16.80 7.79
N GLU A 192 -12.51 16.29 6.57
CA GLU A 192 -13.71 15.50 6.26
C GLU A 192 -13.57 14.03 6.68
N PHE A 193 -13.12 13.78 7.93
CA PHE A 193 -12.80 12.44 8.43
C PHE A 193 -14.03 11.52 8.55
N ASP A 194 -15.21 12.07 8.80
CA ASP A 194 -16.46 11.27 8.75
C ASP A 194 -16.72 10.74 7.35
N LYS A 195 -16.45 11.54 6.31
CA LYS A 195 -16.56 11.10 4.91
C LYS A 195 -15.52 10.05 4.55
N ILE A 196 -14.29 10.19 5.04
CA ILE A 196 -13.23 9.19 4.90
C ILE A 196 -13.66 7.86 5.53
N ARG A 197 -14.22 7.89 6.74
CA ARG A 197 -14.75 6.70 7.43
C ARG A 197 -15.84 6.00 6.60
N GLU A 198 -16.80 6.76 6.06
CA GLU A 198 -17.87 6.22 5.22
C GLU A 198 -17.30 5.55 3.95
N LEU A 199 -16.44 6.24 3.19
CA LEU A 199 -15.82 5.71 1.99
C LEU A 199 -14.94 4.48 2.28
N THR A 200 -14.29 4.45 3.43
CA THR A 200 -13.51 3.30 3.90
C THR A 200 -14.42 2.10 4.20
N ALA A 201 -15.56 2.33 4.86
CA ALA A 201 -16.54 1.29 5.13
C ALA A 201 -17.20 0.75 3.84
N GLU A 202 -17.45 1.60 2.86
CA GLU A 202 -17.91 1.19 1.53
C GLU A 202 -16.87 0.32 0.82
N ALA A 203 -15.58 0.72 0.85
CA ALA A 203 -14.48 -0.05 0.28
C ALA A 203 -14.36 -1.43 0.96
N ARG A 204 -14.46 -1.49 2.31
CA ARG A 204 -14.44 -2.76 3.05
C ARG A 204 -15.57 -3.68 2.65
N LYS A 205 -16.81 -3.17 2.60
CA LYS A 205 -18.00 -3.94 2.17
C LYS A 205 -17.83 -4.48 0.74
N LEU A 206 -17.27 -3.68 -0.15
CA LEU A 206 -17.01 -4.10 -1.53
C LEU A 206 -16.00 -5.26 -1.56
N VAL A 207 -14.89 -5.17 -0.82
CA VAL A 207 -13.93 -6.28 -0.70
C VAL A 207 -14.61 -7.54 -0.17
N ASP A 208 -15.44 -7.44 0.87
CA ASP A 208 -16.15 -8.58 1.45
C ASP A 208 -17.13 -9.22 0.46
N SER A 209 -17.72 -8.42 -0.43
CA SER A 209 -18.61 -8.93 -1.48
C SER A 209 -17.88 -9.68 -2.60
N ILE A 210 -16.63 -9.26 -2.92
CA ILE A 210 -15.82 -9.86 -3.98
C ILE A 210 -15.13 -11.16 -3.50
N ARG A 211 -14.70 -11.20 -2.24
CA ARG A 211 -13.87 -12.29 -1.67
C ARG A 211 -14.66 -13.23 -0.75
N LYS A 212 -15.90 -13.49 -1.12
CA LYS A 212 -16.75 -14.48 -0.42
C LYS A 212 -16.19 -15.89 -0.50
#